data_0e6145060a96e685e4e96f9daadd4c7d
#
_entry.id   0e6145060a96e685e4e96f9daadd4c7d
#
_cell.length_a   1.000
_cell.length_b   1.000
_cell.length_c   1.000
_cell.angle_alpha   90.00
_cell.angle_beta   90.00
_cell.angle_gamma   90.00
#
_symmetry.space_group_name_H-M   'P 1'
#
loop_
_entity.id
_entity.type
_entity.pdbx_description
1 polymer ?
#
loop_
_entity_poly.entity_id
_entity_poly.type
_entity_poly.pdbx_seq_one_letter_code
_entity_poly.pdbx_strand_id
1 'polypeptide(L)'
;MNYYERAQELNEETIANRRYFHTNAEVGLDMPKAKAYVMKKLTEYGLEPKECGYGVTATLGHGGKCIMLRADMDALPMPEESGEPFACPTGKEAHACGHDFHAAMLLTAAKMLKENESELEGTVKFMFQPAEENFLGSKNMIENGILENPKVDAALAYHVAAGKMPVGIYMYNDNGTMMYSVDGFQIDIKGKGSHGAYPQNSIDPINIGVHVYLALEAIMAREVDPTKACVMTVGQFQGGTAENIIPDVATLKIGRASCRERV
;
A
#
# COMPACT_ATOMS: atom_id res chain seq x y z
N MET A 1 31.53 2.26 8.63
CA MET A 1 30.61 3.37 9.02
C MET A 1 29.74 2.97 10.20
N ASN A 2 29.45 3.86 11.18
CA ASN A 2 28.37 3.66 12.13
C ASN A 2 27.04 4.12 11.49
N TYR A 3 26.26 3.20 11.01
CA TYR A 3 24.99 3.50 10.31
C TYR A 3 23.97 4.20 11.19
N TYR A 4 23.94 3.91 12.49
CA TYR A 4 23.02 4.59 13.41
C TYR A 4 23.36 6.08 13.58
N GLU A 5 24.62 6.39 13.85
CA GLU A 5 25.07 7.78 13.95
C GLU A 5 24.86 8.54 12.64
N ARG A 6 25.19 7.89 11.49
CA ARG A 6 24.99 8.50 10.18
C ARG A 6 23.52 8.78 9.89
N ALA A 7 22.62 7.89 10.27
CA ALA A 7 21.18 8.10 10.16
C ALA A 7 20.70 9.31 10.99
N GLN A 8 21.25 9.49 12.19
CA GLN A 8 20.96 10.68 13.02
C GLN A 8 21.42 11.98 12.35
N GLU A 9 22.60 11.99 11.76
CA GLU A 9 23.11 13.15 11.00
C GLU A 9 22.23 13.49 9.79
N LEU A 10 21.63 12.50 9.15
CA LEU A 10 20.75 12.65 7.99
C LEU A 10 19.28 12.90 8.36
N ASN A 11 18.94 12.99 9.64
CA ASN A 11 17.56 13.10 10.11
C ASN A 11 16.79 14.27 9.47
N GLU A 12 17.37 15.46 9.43
CA GLU A 12 16.74 16.64 8.82
C GLU A 12 16.46 16.44 7.31
N GLU A 13 17.39 15.81 6.60
CA GLU A 13 17.18 15.49 5.19
C GLU A 13 16.09 14.44 5.01
N THR A 14 16.04 13.43 5.88
CA THR A 14 14.99 12.40 5.88
C THR A 14 13.61 13.00 6.13
N ILE A 15 13.50 13.92 7.10
CA ILE A 15 12.27 14.67 7.38
C ILE A 15 11.87 15.51 6.16
N ALA A 16 12.82 16.21 5.53
CA ALA A 16 12.53 16.99 4.33
C ALA A 16 12.04 16.12 3.16
N ASN A 17 12.67 14.97 2.93
CA ASN A 17 12.22 13.99 1.93
C ASN A 17 10.79 13.50 2.23
N ARG A 18 10.51 13.12 3.48
CA ARG A 18 9.18 12.70 3.92
C ARG A 18 8.13 13.78 3.68
N ARG A 19 8.40 15.02 4.08
CA ARG A 19 7.48 16.15 3.88
C ARG A 19 7.25 16.46 2.40
N TYR A 20 8.25 16.25 1.55
CA TYR A 20 8.08 16.39 0.11
C TYR A 20 7.03 15.41 -0.44
N PHE A 21 7.17 14.11 -0.13
CA PHE A 21 6.17 13.11 -0.54
C PHE A 21 4.79 13.44 0.02
N HIS A 22 4.72 13.79 1.29
CA HIS A 22 3.47 14.11 1.97
C HIS A 22 2.72 15.28 1.30
N THR A 23 3.42 16.38 1.04
CA THR A 23 2.86 17.56 0.36
C THR A 23 2.47 17.26 -1.10
N ASN A 24 3.20 16.39 -1.76
CA ASN A 24 2.99 16.02 -3.16
C ASN A 24 2.35 14.63 -3.30
N ALA A 25 1.44 14.27 -2.42
CA ALA A 25 0.76 13.00 -2.43
C ALA A 25 0.11 12.70 -3.78
N GLU A 26 0.34 11.50 -4.30
CA GLU A 26 -0.18 11.00 -5.56
C GLU A 26 -0.75 9.59 -5.38
N VAL A 27 -1.79 9.24 -6.12
CA VAL A 27 -2.53 7.97 -6.01
C VAL A 27 -2.39 7.15 -7.27
N GLY A 28 -2.23 5.84 -7.10
CA GLY A 28 -2.25 4.88 -8.21
C GLY A 28 -0.89 4.72 -8.91
N LEU A 29 -0.93 4.30 -10.17
CA LEU A 29 0.28 3.93 -10.92
C LEU A 29 1.09 5.13 -11.41
N ASP A 30 0.43 6.13 -11.98
CA ASP A 30 1.09 7.29 -12.57
C ASP A 30 1.35 8.36 -11.51
N MET A 31 2.59 8.43 -11.07
CA MET A 31 3.05 9.29 -9.96
C MET A 31 4.24 10.16 -10.41
N PRO A 32 4.02 11.11 -11.33
CA PRO A 32 5.12 11.85 -11.95
C PRO A 32 5.95 12.68 -10.98
N LYS A 33 5.36 13.25 -9.92
CA LYS A 33 6.10 14.07 -8.94
C LYS A 33 6.97 13.19 -8.05
N ALA A 34 6.41 12.12 -7.47
CA ALA A 34 7.15 11.19 -6.64
C ALA A 34 8.28 10.52 -7.42
N LYS A 35 7.97 10.03 -8.65
CA LYS A 35 8.96 9.43 -9.55
C LYS A 35 10.11 10.40 -9.87
N ALA A 36 9.81 11.61 -10.29
CA ALA A 36 10.83 12.62 -10.62
C ALA A 36 11.68 12.98 -9.40
N TYR A 37 11.07 13.04 -8.21
CA TYR A 37 11.80 13.34 -6.99
C TYR A 37 12.78 12.24 -6.61
N VAL A 38 12.33 10.98 -6.65
CA VAL A 38 13.20 9.81 -6.38
C VAL A 38 14.35 9.76 -7.37
N MET A 39 14.08 9.91 -8.68
CA MET A 39 15.11 9.95 -9.72
C MET A 39 16.15 11.03 -9.42
N LYS A 40 15.71 12.24 -9.09
CA LYS A 40 16.58 13.37 -8.73
C LYS A 40 17.43 13.05 -7.51
N LYS A 41 16.82 12.61 -6.41
CA LYS A 41 17.53 12.35 -5.15
C LYS A 41 18.57 11.22 -5.27
N LEU A 42 18.22 10.13 -5.94
CA LEU A 42 19.16 9.03 -6.18
C LEU A 42 20.36 9.51 -7.04
N THR A 43 20.11 10.34 -8.06
CA THR A 43 21.18 10.94 -8.87
C THR A 43 22.08 11.88 -8.04
N GLU A 44 21.48 12.72 -7.18
CA GLU A 44 22.24 13.58 -6.25
C GLU A 44 23.12 12.76 -5.30
N TYR A 45 22.70 11.56 -4.92
CA TYR A 45 23.48 10.64 -4.09
C TYR A 45 24.56 9.86 -4.88
N GLY A 46 24.63 10.04 -6.20
CA GLY A 46 25.61 9.39 -7.06
C GLY A 46 25.23 7.97 -7.49
N LEU A 47 23.94 7.63 -7.45
CA LEU A 47 23.41 6.40 -8.05
C LEU A 47 22.93 6.68 -9.48
N GLU A 48 22.68 5.61 -10.24
CA GLU A 48 22.12 5.64 -11.59
C GLU A 48 20.69 5.10 -11.59
N PRO A 49 19.68 5.92 -11.22
CA PRO A 49 18.31 5.48 -11.21
C PRO A 49 17.75 5.27 -12.61
N LYS A 50 16.84 4.31 -12.73
CA LYS A 50 16.12 3.98 -13.98
C LYS A 50 14.65 3.82 -13.70
N GLU A 51 13.83 4.10 -14.69
CA GLU A 51 12.42 3.71 -14.63
C GLU A 51 12.30 2.18 -14.75
N CYS A 52 11.39 1.61 -13.99
CA CYS A 52 10.99 0.20 -14.07
C CYS A 52 9.47 0.14 -14.05
N GLY A 53 8.87 0.05 -15.24
CA GLY A 53 7.46 0.32 -15.41
C GLY A 53 7.10 1.72 -14.92
N TYR A 54 6.13 1.82 -14.04
CA TYR A 54 5.73 3.10 -13.43
C TYR A 54 6.58 3.49 -12.20
N GLY A 55 7.39 2.57 -11.67
CA GLY A 55 8.26 2.82 -10.51
C GLY A 55 9.68 3.23 -10.89
N VAL A 56 10.53 3.35 -9.86
CA VAL A 56 11.96 3.67 -9.99
C VAL A 56 12.79 2.57 -9.37
N THR A 57 13.92 2.26 -10.02
CA THR A 57 14.94 1.34 -9.49
C THR A 57 16.33 1.95 -9.62
N ALA A 58 17.22 1.56 -8.74
CA ALA A 58 18.64 1.77 -8.84
C ALA A 58 19.38 0.56 -8.30
N THR A 59 20.62 0.34 -8.73
CA THR A 59 21.45 -0.76 -8.27
C THR A 59 22.78 -0.21 -7.76
N LEU A 60 23.29 -0.79 -6.68
CA LEU A 60 24.53 -0.39 -6.01
C LEU A 60 25.37 -1.63 -5.72
N GLY A 61 26.71 -1.50 -5.80
CA GLY A 61 27.62 -2.62 -5.65
C GLY A 61 27.63 -3.54 -6.89
N HIS A 62 28.33 -4.64 -6.80
CA HIS A 62 28.48 -5.57 -7.93
C HIS A 62 28.78 -7.00 -7.48
N GLY A 63 28.37 -7.96 -8.32
CA GLY A 63 28.59 -9.38 -8.05
C GLY A 63 27.84 -9.89 -6.81
N GLY A 64 28.19 -11.08 -6.35
CA GLY A 64 27.61 -11.70 -5.17
C GLY A 64 26.10 -11.91 -5.25
N LYS A 65 25.47 -11.98 -4.09
CA LYS A 65 24.00 -12.04 -3.97
C LYS A 65 23.38 -10.65 -4.09
N CYS A 66 22.16 -10.59 -4.58
CA CYS A 66 21.40 -9.36 -4.71
C CYS A 66 20.26 -9.31 -3.68
N ILE A 67 20.31 -8.33 -2.78
CA ILE A 67 19.20 -8.00 -1.93
C ILE A 67 18.44 -6.80 -2.51
N MET A 68 17.11 -6.89 -2.55
CA MET A 68 16.25 -5.78 -2.94
C MET A 68 15.66 -5.11 -1.69
N LEU A 69 15.81 -3.80 -1.60
CA LEU A 69 15.16 -2.95 -0.59
C LEU A 69 13.98 -2.24 -1.25
N ARG A 70 12.78 -2.40 -0.68
CA ARG A 70 11.54 -1.91 -1.27
C ARG A 70 10.88 -0.87 -0.38
N ALA A 71 10.41 0.22 -1.00
CA ALA A 71 9.44 1.15 -0.43
C ALA A 71 8.33 1.43 -1.44
N ASP A 72 7.11 1.56 -0.95
CA ASP A 72 5.99 2.12 -1.71
C ASP A 72 5.98 3.65 -1.61
N MET A 73 5.24 4.30 -2.52
CA MET A 73 5.23 5.77 -2.62
C MET A 73 3.82 6.36 -2.75
N ASP A 74 2.80 5.54 -2.99
CA ASP A 74 1.46 6.02 -3.25
C ASP A 74 0.72 6.45 -1.99
N ALA A 75 -0.23 7.36 -2.18
CA ALA A 75 -1.15 7.87 -1.17
C ALA A 75 -2.55 7.27 -1.36
N LEU A 76 -3.42 7.53 -0.40
CA LEU A 76 -4.82 7.16 -0.43
C LEU A 76 -5.69 8.31 -0.97
N PRO A 77 -6.77 8.00 -1.72
CA PRO A 77 -7.72 8.99 -2.23
C PRO A 77 -8.71 9.41 -1.12
N MET A 78 -8.21 10.16 -0.15
CA MET A 78 -8.99 10.62 0.99
C MET A 78 -8.51 12.00 1.45
N PRO A 79 -9.38 12.84 2.03
CA PRO A 79 -8.96 14.12 2.60
C PRO A 79 -8.05 13.90 3.81
N GLU A 80 -7.11 14.82 3.99
CA GLU A 80 -6.26 14.89 5.17
C GLU A 80 -6.83 15.92 6.15
N GLU A 81 -7.01 15.51 7.41
CA GLU A 81 -7.53 16.33 8.49
C GLU A 81 -6.50 16.61 9.60
N SER A 82 -5.21 16.36 9.31
CA SER A 82 -4.13 16.52 10.30
C SER A 82 -3.89 17.98 10.72
N GLY A 83 -4.18 18.94 9.84
CA GLY A 83 -3.86 20.36 10.05
C GLY A 83 -2.37 20.68 9.95
N GLU A 84 -1.55 19.75 9.50
CA GLU A 84 -0.10 19.93 9.36
C GLU A 84 0.23 20.91 8.22
N PRO A 85 1.26 21.77 8.37
CA PRO A 85 1.61 22.77 7.37
C PRO A 85 2.15 22.16 6.07
N PHE A 86 2.47 20.88 6.06
CA PHE A 86 2.93 20.12 4.90
C PHE A 86 1.87 19.14 4.37
N ALA A 87 0.61 19.26 4.80
CA ALA A 87 -0.51 18.49 4.23
C ALA A 87 -0.62 18.71 2.72
N CYS A 88 -1.15 17.72 2.00
CA CYS A 88 -1.33 17.83 0.55
C CYS A 88 -2.32 18.95 0.22
N PRO A 89 -1.92 19.97 -0.59
CA PRO A 89 -2.73 21.15 -0.83
C PRO A 89 -3.98 20.88 -1.69
N THR A 90 -4.08 19.72 -2.33
CA THR A 90 -5.27 19.33 -3.10
C THR A 90 -6.46 19.04 -2.19
N GLY A 91 -6.20 18.63 -0.93
CA GLY A 91 -7.21 18.21 0.04
C GLY A 91 -7.97 16.94 -0.35
N LYS A 92 -7.43 16.13 -1.30
CA LYS A 92 -8.08 14.93 -1.83
C LYS A 92 -7.25 13.66 -1.67
N GLU A 93 -5.95 13.82 -1.44
CA GLU A 93 -5.00 12.73 -1.26
C GLU A 93 -4.28 12.90 0.08
N ALA A 94 -4.03 11.77 0.77
CA ALA A 94 -3.30 11.76 2.04
C ALA A 94 -2.42 10.51 2.18
N HIS A 95 -1.22 10.67 2.72
CA HIS A 95 -0.34 9.55 3.10
C HIS A 95 -0.75 8.94 4.45
N ALA A 96 -2.01 8.47 4.54
CA ALA A 96 -2.54 7.90 5.78
C ALA A 96 -2.00 6.49 6.10
N CYS A 97 -1.45 5.79 5.10
CA CYS A 97 -0.74 4.51 5.30
C CYS A 97 0.75 4.68 5.63
N GLY A 98 1.33 5.89 5.47
CA GLY A 98 2.71 6.19 5.84
C GLY A 98 3.75 5.87 4.77
N HIS A 99 3.36 5.73 3.51
CA HIS A 99 4.30 5.44 2.41
C HIS A 99 5.30 6.58 2.16
N ASP A 100 4.99 7.81 2.55
CA ASP A 100 5.92 8.95 2.58
C ASP A 100 7.13 8.70 3.51
N PHE A 101 6.93 8.02 4.65
CA PHE A 101 8.02 7.56 5.52
C PHE A 101 8.84 6.48 4.85
N HIS A 102 8.18 5.50 4.20
CA HIS A 102 8.88 4.38 3.56
C HIS A 102 9.83 4.87 2.46
N ALA A 103 9.33 5.73 1.56
CA ALA A 103 10.14 6.31 0.49
C ALA A 103 11.29 7.18 1.02
N ALA A 104 11.05 8.00 2.04
CA ALA A 104 12.08 8.82 2.66
C ALA A 104 13.16 7.99 3.35
N MET A 105 12.78 6.94 4.09
CA MET A 105 13.73 6.02 4.72
C MET A 105 14.57 5.28 3.69
N LEU A 106 13.97 4.83 2.58
CA LEU A 106 14.72 4.14 1.53
C LEU A 106 15.69 5.06 0.80
N LEU A 107 15.34 6.34 0.57
CA LEU A 107 16.28 7.34 0.05
C LEU A 107 17.46 7.54 0.99
N THR A 108 17.22 7.65 2.29
CA THR A 108 18.29 7.78 3.29
C THR A 108 19.18 6.55 3.32
N ALA A 109 18.59 5.35 3.29
CA ALA A 109 19.34 4.10 3.22
C ALA A 109 20.19 4.02 1.94
N ALA A 110 19.66 4.44 0.79
CA ALA A 110 20.39 4.46 -0.47
C ALA A 110 21.60 5.38 -0.40
N LYS A 111 21.47 6.56 0.21
CA LYS A 111 22.59 7.50 0.43
C LYS A 111 23.67 6.88 1.33
N MET A 112 23.29 6.34 2.49
CA MET A 112 24.25 5.73 3.42
C MET A 112 24.97 4.52 2.82
N LEU A 113 24.27 3.69 2.06
CA LEU A 113 24.86 2.54 1.39
C LEU A 113 25.81 3.01 0.26
N LYS A 114 25.46 4.07 -0.46
CA LYS A 114 26.36 4.65 -1.48
C LYS A 114 27.62 5.22 -0.88
N GLU A 115 27.53 5.91 0.25
CA GLU A 115 28.68 6.44 0.99
C GLU A 115 29.63 5.33 1.47
N ASN A 116 29.14 4.09 1.59
CA ASN A 116 29.89 2.93 2.05
C ASN A 116 29.98 1.81 0.99
N GLU A 117 29.85 2.15 -0.27
CA GLU A 117 29.77 1.20 -1.40
C GLU A 117 30.97 0.24 -1.46
N SER A 118 32.17 0.72 -1.11
CA SER A 118 33.39 -0.09 -1.14
C SER A 118 33.40 -1.28 -0.15
N GLU A 119 32.53 -1.27 0.83
CA GLU A 119 32.41 -2.35 1.83
C GLU A 119 31.29 -3.35 1.51
N LEU A 120 30.55 -3.14 0.40
CA LEU A 120 29.47 -4.04 0.00
C LEU A 120 30.04 -5.35 -0.59
N GLU A 121 29.65 -6.48 -0.03
CA GLU A 121 30.05 -7.80 -0.52
C GLU A 121 29.12 -8.40 -1.57
N GLY A 122 28.20 -7.59 -2.12
CA GLY A 122 27.19 -8.00 -3.08
C GLY A 122 26.50 -6.83 -3.73
N THR A 123 25.30 -7.06 -4.19
CA THR A 123 24.50 -6.06 -4.87
C THR A 123 23.27 -5.67 -4.05
N VAL A 124 23.00 -4.38 -3.95
CA VAL A 124 21.76 -3.85 -3.40
C VAL A 124 20.94 -3.24 -4.54
N LYS A 125 19.70 -3.66 -4.68
CA LYS A 125 18.74 -3.10 -5.62
C LYS A 125 17.67 -2.33 -4.85
N PHE A 126 17.40 -1.10 -5.26
CA PHE A 126 16.35 -0.26 -4.67
C PHE A 126 15.10 -0.34 -5.54
N MET A 127 13.95 -0.52 -4.91
CA MET A 127 12.64 -0.55 -5.54
C MET A 127 11.74 0.51 -4.90
N PHE A 128 11.43 1.56 -5.65
CA PHE A 128 10.44 2.56 -5.29
C PHE A 128 9.16 2.27 -6.07
N GLN A 129 8.18 1.70 -5.36
CA GLN A 129 6.98 1.11 -5.94
C GLN A 129 5.81 2.10 -5.91
N PRO A 130 5.10 2.33 -7.03
CA PRO A 130 3.80 3.00 -7.04
C PRO A 130 2.68 2.00 -6.69
N ALA A 131 1.46 2.50 -6.49
CA ALA A 131 0.21 1.73 -6.49
C ALA A 131 0.23 0.44 -5.63
N GLU A 132 0.71 0.55 -4.40
CA GLU A 132 0.63 -0.55 -3.43
C GLU A 132 -0.82 -0.81 -3.04
N GLU A 133 -1.58 0.25 -2.76
CA GLU A 133 -2.94 0.22 -2.22
C GLU A 133 -3.98 -0.44 -3.15
N ASN A 134 -3.66 -0.57 -4.44
CA ASN A 134 -4.50 -1.26 -5.42
C ASN A 134 -3.87 -2.53 -6.02
N PHE A 135 -2.72 -2.97 -5.46
CA PHE A 135 -1.97 -4.17 -5.84
C PHE A 135 -1.42 -4.19 -7.28
N LEU A 136 -1.38 -3.04 -7.97
CA LEU A 136 -0.94 -2.96 -9.36
C LEU A 136 0.56 -2.67 -9.51
N GLY A 137 1.16 -1.97 -8.55
CA GLY A 137 2.52 -1.46 -8.67
C GLY A 137 3.59 -2.54 -8.67
N SER A 138 3.55 -3.46 -7.72
CA SER A 138 4.51 -4.58 -7.66
C SER A 138 4.42 -5.46 -8.91
N LYS A 139 3.19 -5.79 -9.34
CA LYS A 139 2.95 -6.56 -10.56
C LYS A 139 3.56 -5.86 -11.77
N ASN A 140 3.28 -4.58 -11.94
CA ASN A 140 3.83 -3.78 -13.04
C ASN A 140 5.36 -3.78 -13.04
N MET A 141 6.01 -3.57 -11.90
CA MET A 141 7.47 -3.57 -11.81
C MET A 141 8.07 -4.96 -12.05
N ILE A 142 7.41 -6.04 -11.61
CA ILE A 142 7.84 -7.42 -11.89
C ILE A 142 7.77 -7.71 -13.39
N GLU A 143 6.68 -7.35 -14.05
CA GLU A 143 6.51 -7.49 -15.51
C GLU A 143 7.56 -6.66 -16.29
N ASN A 144 8.09 -5.59 -15.69
CA ASN A 144 9.18 -4.78 -16.24
C ASN A 144 10.58 -5.16 -15.71
N GLY A 145 10.72 -6.37 -15.12
CA GLY A 145 12.00 -7.00 -14.84
C GLY A 145 12.69 -6.54 -13.56
N ILE A 146 11.98 -5.98 -12.55
CA ILE A 146 12.60 -5.54 -11.28
C ILE A 146 13.35 -6.68 -10.57
N LEU A 147 12.94 -7.93 -10.74
CA LEU A 147 13.57 -9.09 -10.11
C LEU A 147 14.77 -9.61 -10.89
N GLU A 148 15.03 -9.07 -12.08
CA GLU A 148 16.08 -9.52 -13.00
C GLU A 148 17.18 -8.43 -13.17
N ASN A 149 18.36 -8.85 -13.63
CA ASN A 149 19.47 -7.98 -14.02
C ASN A 149 19.90 -6.90 -12.98
N PRO A 150 20.48 -7.30 -11.82
CA PRO A 150 20.78 -8.65 -11.38
C PRO A 150 19.55 -9.36 -10.84
N LYS A 151 19.58 -10.70 -10.86
CA LYS A 151 18.52 -11.52 -10.26
C LYS A 151 18.48 -11.26 -8.75
N VAL A 152 17.30 -11.00 -8.22
CA VAL A 152 17.08 -10.76 -6.78
C VAL A 152 17.07 -12.10 -6.03
N ASP A 153 17.93 -12.24 -5.02
CA ASP A 153 17.99 -13.42 -4.15
C ASP A 153 17.11 -13.28 -2.92
N ALA A 154 16.95 -12.05 -2.41
CA ALA A 154 16.12 -11.75 -1.24
C ALA A 154 15.55 -10.33 -1.36
N ALA A 155 14.43 -10.08 -0.69
CA ALA A 155 13.82 -8.76 -0.61
C ALA A 155 13.50 -8.40 0.83
N LEU A 156 13.63 -7.12 1.16
CA LEU A 156 13.29 -6.55 2.45
C LEU A 156 12.42 -5.31 2.26
N ALA A 157 11.35 -5.21 3.03
CA ALA A 157 10.51 -4.04 3.14
C ALA A 157 10.13 -3.79 4.59
N TYR A 158 9.90 -2.53 4.93
CA TYR A 158 9.39 -2.12 6.23
C TYR A 158 8.06 -1.42 6.06
N HIS A 159 7.20 -1.54 7.06
CA HIS A 159 5.98 -0.76 7.14
C HIS A 159 5.92 -0.02 8.48
N VAL A 160 5.68 1.29 8.44
CA VAL A 160 5.44 2.06 9.67
C VAL A 160 4.08 1.69 10.24
N ALA A 161 3.98 1.63 11.57
CA ALA A 161 2.73 1.35 12.25
C ALA A 161 2.32 2.56 13.09
N ALA A 162 1.10 3.04 12.87
CA ALA A 162 0.47 4.02 13.74
C ALA A 162 -0.24 3.33 14.92
N GLY A 163 -0.43 4.02 16.02
CA GLY A 163 -1.24 3.56 17.14
C GLY A 163 -0.57 3.69 18.49
N LYS A 164 -0.91 2.79 19.43
CA LYS A 164 -0.47 2.85 20.84
C LYS A 164 0.93 2.29 21.10
N MET A 165 1.68 1.99 20.05
CA MET A 165 3.03 1.44 20.20
C MET A 165 4.04 2.57 20.49
N PRO A 166 5.02 2.33 21.39
CA PRO A 166 6.09 3.29 21.61
C PRO A 166 6.91 3.52 20.34
N VAL A 167 7.35 4.76 20.12
CA VAL A 167 8.25 5.11 19.03
C VAL A 167 9.60 4.39 19.19
N GLY A 168 10.18 3.94 18.09
CA GLY A 168 11.48 3.27 18.08
C GLY A 168 11.43 1.75 18.29
N ILE A 169 10.24 1.17 18.42
CA ILE A 169 10.09 -0.29 18.41
C ILE A 169 10.15 -0.79 16.97
N TYR A 170 10.98 -1.80 16.76
CA TYR A 170 11.06 -2.60 15.56
C TYR A 170 10.48 -3.98 15.82
N MET A 171 9.57 -4.42 14.96
CA MET A 171 8.97 -5.75 15.03
C MET A 171 9.26 -6.54 13.75
N TYR A 172 9.51 -7.82 13.92
CA TYR A 172 9.61 -8.78 12.84
C TYR A 172 8.93 -10.09 13.24
N ASN A 173 8.55 -10.88 12.25
CA ASN A 173 8.03 -12.22 12.48
C ASN A 173 8.94 -13.22 11.76
N ASP A 174 9.55 -14.12 12.52
CA ASP A 174 10.42 -15.19 12.04
C ASP A 174 9.73 -16.57 12.07
N ASN A 175 8.46 -16.60 12.47
CA ASN A 175 7.68 -17.82 12.57
C ASN A 175 6.23 -17.61 12.14
N GLY A 176 5.87 -18.20 10.99
CA GLY A 176 4.53 -18.15 10.44
C GLY A 176 4.29 -16.97 9.50
N THR A 177 3.01 -16.65 9.30
CA THR A 177 2.58 -15.66 8.31
C THR A 177 2.75 -14.25 8.83
N MET A 178 3.51 -13.42 8.12
CA MET A 178 3.64 -11.98 8.38
C MET A 178 2.61 -11.18 7.57
N MET A 179 2.36 -11.56 6.33
CA MET A 179 1.45 -10.91 5.41
C MET A 179 0.28 -11.84 5.06
N TYR A 180 -0.89 -11.26 4.86
CA TYR A 180 -2.09 -11.99 4.49
C TYR A 180 -2.41 -11.80 3.01
N SER A 181 -2.97 -12.83 2.35
CA SER A 181 -3.55 -12.64 1.02
C SER A 181 -4.82 -11.81 1.15
N VAL A 182 -5.02 -10.88 0.22
CA VAL A 182 -6.24 -10.07 0.14
C VAL A 182 -6.99 -10.44 -1.13
N ASP A 183 -8.28 -10.73 -0.98
CA ASP A 183 -9.21 -10.94 -2.08
C ASP A 183 -10.33 -9.90 -1.97
N GLY A 184 -10.63 -9.20 -3.07
CA GLY A 184 -11.77 -8.30 -3.18
C GLY A 184 -12.84 -8.88 -4.09
N PHE A 185 -14.11 -8.77 -3.72
CA PHE A 185 -15.23 -9.14 -4.59
C PHE A 185 -16.42 -8.21 -4.41
N GLN A 186 -17.24 -8.15 -5.43
CA GLN A 186 -18.46 -7.35 -5.46
C GLN A 186 -19.67 -8.24 -5.69
N ILE A 187 -20.75 -7.95 -4.98
CA ILE A 187 -22.05 -8.58 -5.16
C ILE A 187 -23.02 -7.51 -5.64
N ASP A 188 -23.52 -7.66 -6.86
CA ASP A 188 -24.58 -6.84 -7.41
C ASP A 188 -25.91 -7.60 -7.33
N ILE A 189 -26.84 -7.06 -6.56
CA ILE A 189 -28.16 -7.63 -6.34
C ILE A 189 -29.15 -6.91 -7.25
N LYS A 190 -29.66 -7.61 -8.24
CA LYS A 190 -30.68 -7.12 -9.16
C LYS A 190 -32.07 -7.44 -8.57
N GLY A 191 -32.79 -6.39 -8.26
CA GLY A 191 -34.15 -6.43 -7.78
C GLY A 191 -35.15 -5.93 -8.82
N LYS A 192 -36.26 -5.43 -8.31
CA LYS A 192 -37.31 -4.75 -9.08
C LYS A 192 -37.84 -3.60 -8.24
N GLY A 193 -37.58 -2.38 -8.71
CA GLY A 193 -38.00 -1.17 -8.01
C GLY A 193 -39.52 -0.95 -7.98
N SER A 194 -39.96 -0.19 -6.99
CA SER A 194 -41.33 0.30 -6.88
C SER A 194 -41.41 1.51 -5.95
N HIS A 195 -42.60 2.11 -5.90
CA HIS A 195 -42.90 3.09 -4.84
C HIS A 195 -42.90 2.42 -3.47
N GLY A 196 -42.25 3.02 -2.47
CA GLY A 196 -42.07 2.44 -1.13
C GLY A 196 -43.36 2.08 -0.40
N ALA A 197 -44.51 2.68 -0.75
CA ALA A 197 -45.83 2.32 -0.22
C ALA A 197 -46.43 1.04 -0.82
N TYR A 198 -45.81 0.47 -1.86
CA TYR A 198 -46.29 -0.75 -2.54
C TYR A 198 -45.18 -1.82 -2.63
N PRO A 199 -44.60 -2.26 -1.50
CA PRO A 199 -43.48 -3.18 -1.50
C PRO A 199 -43.81 -4.53 -2.11
N GLN A 200 -45.10 -4.96 -2.05
CA GLN A 200 -45.56 -6.21 -2.66
C GLN A 200 -45.40 -6.27 -4.18
N ASN A 201 -45.19 -5.14 -4.84
CA ASN A 201 -44.94 -5.05 -6.28
C ASN A 201 -43.44 -5.04 -6.65
N SER A 202 -42.58 -5.14 -5.66
CA SER A 202 -41.14 -5.05 -5.79
C SER A 202 -40.41 -6.38 -5.53
N ILE A 203 -39.13 -6.40 -5.83
CA ILE A 203 -38.13 -7.31 -5.28
C ILE A 203 -37.04 -6.38 -4.68
N ASP A 204 -37.06 -6.22 -3.37
CA ASP A 204 -36.21 -5.25 -2.69
C ASP A 204 -34.75 -5.72 -2.59
N PRO A 205 -33.82 -5.14 -3.38
CA PRO A 205 -32.42 -5.58 -3.36
C PRO A 205 -31.68 -5.13 -2.11
N ILE A 206 -32.13 -4.07 -1.41
CA ILE A 206 -31.52 -3.64 -0.15
C ILE A 206 -31.85 -4.66 0.94
N ASN A 207 -33.10 -5.10 1.04
CA ASN A 207 -33.49 -6.14 2.00
C ASN A 207 -32.72 -7.44 1.74
N ILE A 208 -32.58 -7.87 0.49
CA ILE A 208 -31.77 -9.03 0.12
C ILE A 208 -30.30 -8.81 0.54
N GLY A 209 -29.74 -7.62 0.28
CA GLY A 209 -28.38 -7.27 0.64
C GLY A 209 -28.11 -7.32 2.15
N VAL A 210 -29.08 -6.92 2.98
CA VAL A 210 -28.99 -7.05 4.44
C VAL A 210 -28.90 -8.53 4.85
N HIS A 211 -29.71 -9.41 4.27
CA HIS A 211 -29.63 -10.84 4.53
C HIS A 211 -28.32 -11.46 4.04
N VAL A 212 -27.81 -11.04 2.89
CA VAL A 212 -26.49 -11.45 2.39
C VAL A 212 -25.39 -11.02 3.37
N TYR A 213 -25.43 -9.76 3.84
CA TYR A 213 -24.49 -9.25 4.84
C TYR A 213 -24.47 -10.11 6.10
N LEU A 214 -25.64 -10.37 6.69
CA LEU A 214 -25.75 -11.18 7.91
C LEU A 214 -25.29 -12.63 7.70
N ALA A 215 -25.55 -13.21 6.52
CA ALA A 215 -25.08 -14.54 6.17
C ALA A 215 -23.55 -14.60 6.06
N LEU A 216 -22.92 -13.57 5.49
CA LEU A 216 -21.45 -13.45 5.40
C LEU A 216 -20.82 -13.38 6.80
N GLU A 217 -21.38 -12.59 7.71
CA GLU A 217 -20.94 -12.54 9.12
C GLU A 217 -21.10 -13.91 9.82
N ALA A 218 -22.19 -14.62 9.54
CA ALA A 218 -22.40 -15.97 10.08
C ALA A 218 -21.35 -16.97 9.55
N ILE A 219 -20.95 -16.90 8.29
CA ILE A 219 -19.87 -17.72 7.72
C ILE A 219 -18.57 -17.47 8.46
N MET A 220 -18.20 -16.20 8.71
CA MET A 220 -17.01 -15.87 9.48
C MET A 220 -17.02 -16.45 10.89
N ALA A 221 -18.17 -16.46 11.54
CA ALA A 221 -18.30 -16.94 12.90
C ALA A 221 -18.41 -18.48 13.02
N ARG A 222 -18.87 -19.18 11.97
CA ARG A 222 -19.27 -20.59 12.07
C ARG A 222 -18.55 -21.55 11.13
N GLU A 223 -18.01 -21.04 10.01
CA GLU A 223 -17.38 -21.87 8.99
C GLU A 223 -15.85 -21.68 8.92
N VAL A 224 -15.35 -20.51 9.38
CA VAL A 224 -13.92 -20.24 9.41
C VAL A 224 -13.28 -20.89 10.63
N ASP A 225 -12.17 -21.59 10.43
CA ASP A 225 -11.37 -22.17 11.51
C ASP A 225 -10.87 -21.07 12.45
N PRO A 226 -11.25 -21.07 13.75
CA PRO A 226 -10.89 -20.00 14.68
C PRO A 226 -9.38 -19.93 14.99
N THR A 227 -8.61 -20.95 14.62
CA THR A 227 -7.15 -20.95 14.76
C THR A 227 -6.44 -20.28 13.58
N LYS A 228 -7.16 -19.95 12.53
CA LYS A 228 -6.62 -19.28 11.33
C LYS A 228 -7.07 -17.83 11.28
N ALA A 229 -6.11 -16.92 11.17
CA ALA A 229 -6.46 -15.53 10.99
C ALA A 229 -7.17 -15.35 9.64
N CYS A 230 -8.37 -14.84 9.70
CA CYS A 230 -9.18 -14.47 8.54
C CYS A 230 -10.05 -13.28 8.93
N VAL A 231 -10.08 -12.26 8.08
CA VAL A 231 -10.92 -11.09 8.26
C VAL A 231 -11.73 -10.89 6.99
N MET A 232 -12.99 -10.56 7.12
CA MET A 232 -13.85 -10.14 6.03
C MET A 232 -14.55 -8.84 6.42
N THR A 233 -14.58 -7.89 5.51
CA THR A 233 -15.18 -6.58 5.73
C THR A 233 -16.05 -6.21 4.55
N VAL A 234 -17.31 -5.88 4.80
CA VAL A 234 -18.16 -5.19 3.81
C VAL A 234 -17.83 -3.71 3.91
N GLY A 235 -16.91 -3.25 3.04
CA GLY A 235 -16.43 -1.87 3.04
C GLY A 235 -17.39 -0.88 2.38
N GLN A 236 -18.31 -1.39 1.56
CA GLN A 236 -19.31 -0.58 0.89
C GLN A 236 -20.62 -1.36 0.74
N PHE A 237 -21.73 -0.72 1.10
CA PHE A 237 -23.08 -1.17 0.81
C PHE A 237 -23.88 0.01 0.28
N GLN A 238 -24.30 -0.04 -0.97
CA GLN A 238 -25.02 1.03 -1.64
C GLN A 238 -26.29 0.50 -2.27
N GLY A 239 -27.38 1.28 -2.16
CA GLY A 239 -28.66 1.00 -2.81
C GLY A 239 -29.64 2.16 -2.60
N GLY A 240 -30.38 2.49 -3.64
CA GLY A 240 -31.38 3.54 -3.62
C GLY A 240 -30.84 4.98 -3.65
N THR A 241 -31.75 5.93 -3.87
CA THR A 241 -31.47 7.37 -3.94
C THR A 241 -32.49 8.20 -3.18
N ALA A 242 -33.59 7.61 -2.74
CA ALA A 242 -34.66 8.29 -2.00
C ALA A 242 -35.38 7.32 -1.06
N GLU A 243 -35.85 7.83 0.09
CA GLU A 243 -36.48 7.07 1.15
C GLU A 243 -37.83 6.44 0.79
N ASN A 244 -38.48 6.93 -0.23
CA ASN A 244 -39.81 6.49 -0.70
C ASN A 244 -39.75 5.64 -1.97
N ILE A 245 -38.56 5.21 -2.39
CA ILE A 245 -38.35 4.40 -3.61
C ILE A 245 -37.56 3.14 -3.26
N ILE A 246 -38.11 1.97 -3.59
CA ILE A 246 -37.34 0.72 -3.57
C ILE A 246 -36.53 0.67 -4.88
N PRO A 247 -35.19 0.54 -4.82
CA PRO A 247 -34.34 0.59 -6.00
C PRO A 247 -34.38 -0.72 -6.82
N ASP A 248 -33.83 -0.66 -8.04
CA ASP A 248 -33.65 -1.85 -8.89
C ASP A 248 -32.37 -2.61 -8.57
N VAL A 249 -31.38 -1.97 -7.93
CA VAL A 249 -30.06 -2.57 -7.66
C VAL A 249 -29.54 -2.14 -6.29
N ALA A 250 -28.88 -3.08 -5.60
CA ALA A 250 -27.99 -2.80 -4.49
C ALA A 250 -26.65 -3.50 -4.70
N THR A 251 -25.57 -2.89 -4.20
CA THR A 251 -24.19 -3.37 -4.39
C THR A 251 -23.48 -3.45 -3.05
N LEU A 252 -22.82 -4.58 -2.78
CA LEU A 252 -21.88 -4.76 -1.68
C LEU A 252 -20.49 -4.95 -2.25
N LYS A 253 -19.48 -4.22 -1.71
CA LYS A 253 -18.06 -4.50 -1.98
C LYS A 253 -17.41 -5.03 -0.72
N ILE A 254 -16.77 -6.17 -0.86
CA ILE A 254 -16.26 -6.98 0.24
C ILE A 254 -14.76 -7.20 0.05
N GLY A 255 -13.97 -6.91 1.09
CA GLY A 255 -12.58 -7.28 1.22
C GLY A 255 -12.44 -8.47 2.17
N ARG A 256 -11.59 -9.41 1.81
CA ARG A 256 -11.23 -10.55 2.65
C ARG A 256 -9.71 -10.66 2.74
N ALA A 257 -9.18 -10.71 3.97
CA ALA A 257 -7.80 -11.07 4.23
C ALA A 257 -7.73 -12.45 4.91
N SER A 258 -6.80 -13.30 4.50
CA SER A 258 -6.64 -14.63 5.10
C SER A 258 -5.20 -15.12 5.03
N CYS A 259 -4.82 -16.02 5.96
CA CYS A 259 -3.53 -16.71 6.00
C CYS A 259 -3.34 -17.73 4.85
N ARG A 260 -3.86 -17.50 3.67
CA ARG A 260 -3.53 -18.32 2.52
C ARG A 260 -2.23 -17.81 1.93
N GLU A 261 -1.12 -18.48 2.27
CA GLU A 261 0.06 -18.43 1.42
C GLU A 261 -0.34 -18.99 0.05
N ARG A 262 -0.40 -18.12 -0.94
CA ARG A 262 -0.25 -18.58 -2.32
C ARG A 262 1.26 -18.68 -2.56
N VAL A 263 1.77 -19.85 -2.36
CA VAL A 263 3.08 -20.20 -2.85
C VAL A 263 3.04 -20.23 -4.38
#